data_b5e6959260bdb627841527363c41c593
#
_entry.id   b5e6959260bdb627841527363c41c593
#
_cell.length_a   1.000
_cell.length_b   1.000
_cell.length_c   1.000
_cell.angle_alpha   90.00
_cell.angle_beta   90.00
_cell.angle_gamma   90.00
#
_symmetry.space_group_name_H-M   'P 1'
#
loop_
_entity.id
_entity.type
_entity.pdbx_description
1 polymer ?
#
loop_
_entity_poly.entity_id
_entity_poly.type
_entity_poly.pdbx_seq_one_letter_code
_entity_poly.pdbx_strand_id
1 'polypeptide(L)'
;MTGRNPAGTKRQFLLFVLSGGVAALVNIVSRVGFSQLLRFELAVLAAYGVGMVTAYVLARRFVFEANRQSIRRSFAAFALVNLVAVLQTWLVSIGMRHLLLPLIGVTALVDLIAHGCGVIVPVFTSFLGHKHISFRESRQ
;
A
#
# COMPACT_ATOMS: atom_id res chain seq x y z
N MET A 1 -22.41 -3.68 -21.75
CA MET A 1 -21.82 -4.50 -20.66
C MET A 1 -20.49 -5.05 -21.17
N THR A 2 -19.41 -4.31 -21.00
CA THR A 2 -18.07 -4.78 -21.33
C THR A 2 -17.57 -5.66 -20.20
N GLY A 3 -17.56 -6.97 -20.43
CA GLY A 3 -17.07 -7.96 -19.47
C GLY A 3 -15.64 -7.64 -19.05
N ARG A 4 -15.45 -7.24 -17.79
CA ARG A 4 -14.12 -7.14 -17.17
C ARG A 4 -13.47 -8.52 -17.23
N ASN A 5 -12.40 -8.64 -18.01
CA ASN A 5 -11.65 -9.88 -18.12
C ASN A 5 -11.04 -10.22 -16.73
N PRO A 6 -11.50 -11.27 -16.05
CA PRO A 6 -11.05 -11.62 -14.70
C PRO A 6 -9.54 -11.96 -14.65
N ALA A 7 -8.98 -12.45 -15.76
CA ALA A 7 -7.55 -12.71 -15.89
C ALA A 7 -6.72 -11.40 -15.83
N GLY A 8 -7.23 -10.31 -16.42
CA GLY A 8 -6.60 -8.99 -16.34
C GLY A 8 -6.53 -8.45 -14.92
N THR A 9 -7.60 -8.65 -14.14
CA THR A 9 -7.64 -8.16 -12.73
C THR A 9 -6.69 -8.95 -11.83
N LYS A 10 -6.56 -10.26 -11.98
CA LYS A 10 -5.61 -11.09 -11.22
C LYS A 10 -4.17 -10.69 -11.51
N ARG A 11 -3.82 -10.49 -12.80
CA ARG A 11 -2.50 -10.03 -13.20
C ARG A 11 -2.20 -8.63 -12.63
N GLN A 12 -3.15 -7.70 -12.70
CA GLN A 12 -3.01 -6.37 -12.11
C GLN A 12 -2.76 -6.42 -10.61
N PHE A 13 -3.49 -7.27 -9.89
CA PHE A 13 -3.30 -7.45 -8.44
C PHE A 13 -1.91 -8.01 -8.11
N LEU A 14 -1.45 -9.03 -8.83
CA LEU A 14 -0.11 -9.58 -8.64
C LEU A 14 0.97 -8.52 -8.89
N LEU A 15 0.88 -7.78 -10.00
CA LEU A 15 1.81 -6.70 -10.31
C LEU A 15 1.77 -5.58 -9.26
N PHE A 16 0.60 -5.29 -8.68
CA PHE A 16 0.46 -4.34 -7.57
C PHE A 16 1.21 -4.82 -6.33
N VAL A 17 1.04 -6.08 -5.93
CA VAL A 17 1.75 -6.65 -4.77
C VAL A 17 3.26 -6.69 -5.00
N LEU A 18 3.72 -7.07 -6.19
CA LEU A 18 5.14 -7.07 -6.55
C LEU A 18 5.72 -5.64 -6.54
N SER A 19 5.00 -4.67 -7.10
CA SER A 19 5.40 -3.25 -7.08
C SER A 19 5.52 -2.71 -5.65
N GLY A 20 4.58 -3.08 -4.78
CA GLY A 20 4.62 -2.75 -3.36
C GLY A 20 5.82 -3.38 -2.65
N GLY A 21 6.13 -4.65 -2.93
CA GLY A 21 7.30 -5.35 -2.40
C GLY A 21 8.61 -4.69 -2.81
N VAL A 22 8.76 -4.33 -4.08
CA VAL A 22 9.94 -3.60 -4.57
C VAL A 22 10.05 -2.24 -3.88
N ALA A 23 8.96 -1.50 -3.76
CA ALA A 23 8.95 -0.19 -3.09
C ALA A 23 9.32 -0.32 -1.60
N ALA A 24 8.89 -1.39 -0.92
CA ALA A 24 9.27 -1.67 0.46
C ALA A 24 10.77 -1.97 0.60
N LEU A 25 11.35 -2.74 -0.32
CA LEU A 25 12.80 -2.96 -0.35
C LEU A 25 13.57 -1.66 -0.57
N VAL A 26 13.15 -0.84 -1.53
CA VAL A 26 13.75 0.48 -1.79
C VAL A 26 13.65 1.38 -0.54
N ASN A 27 12.51 1.39 0.14
CA ASN A 27 12.34 2.11 1.40
C ASN A 27 13.37 1.66 2.44
N ILE A 28 13.51 0.35 2.68
CA ILE A 28 14.45 -0.21 3.67
C ILE A 28 15.90 0.19 3.34
N VAL A 29 16.31 0.00 2.09
CA VAL A 29 17.68 0.35 1.64
C VAL A 29 17.92 1.85 1.76
N SER A 30 16.96 2.68 1.35
CA SER A 30 17.03 4.13 1.46
C SER A 30 17.15 4.57 2.92
N ARG A 31 16.41 3.94 3.84
CA ARG A 31 16.50 4.24 5.27
C ARG A 31 17.92 3.97 5.81
N VAL A 32 18.51 2.83 5.43
CA VAL A 32 19.88 2.52 5.85
C VAL A 32 20.86 3.58 5.35
N GLY A 33 20.75 3.98 4.08
CA GLY A 33 21.56 5.05 3.51
C GLY A 33 21.38 6.39 4.22
N PHE A 34 20.12 6.82 4.42
CA PHE A 34 19.83 8.08 5.11
C PHE A 34 20.25 8.09 6.58
N SER A 35 20.26 6.94 7.25
CA SER A 35 20.70 6.83 8.66
C SER A 35 22.19 7.15 8.86
N GLN A 36 22.98 7.20 7.78
CA GLN A 36 24.39 7.64 7.84
C GLN A 36 24.52 9.17 7.93
N LEU A 37 23.48 9.91 7.50
CA LEU A 37 23.51 11.36 7.38
C LEU A 37 22.47 12.07 8.23
N LEU A 38 21.37 11.38 8.55
CA LEU A 38 20.22 11.94 9.24
C LEU A 38 19.94 11.17 10.54
N ARG A 39 19.29 11.85 11.49
CA ARG A 39 18.74 11.21 12.68
C ARG A 39 17.71 10.17 12.25
N PHE A 40 17.53 9.14 13.07
CA PHE A 40 16.68 7.99 12.78
C PHE A 40 15.27 8.37 12.26
N GLU A 41 14.61 9.31 12.95
CA GLU A 41 13.24 9.73 12.61
C GLU A 41 13.16 10.38 11.24
N LEU A 42 14.15 11.24 10.91
CA LEU A 42 14.23 11.90 9.60
C LEU A 42 14.62 10.92 8.49
N ALA A 43 15.50 9.96 8.79
CA ALA A 43 15.86 8.90 7.85
C ALA A 43 14.65 8.02 7.49
N VAL A 44 13.80 7.70 8.47
CA VAL A 44 12.55 6.96 8.26
C VAL A 44 11.58 7.74 7.37
N LEU A 45 11.36 9.03 7.65
CA LEU A 45 10.47 9.88 6.83
C LEU A 45 10.97 10.04 5.40
N ALA A 46 12.27 10.29 5.22
CA ALA A 46 12.87 10.41 3.90
C ALA A 46 12.75 9.11 3.10
N ALA A 47 13.05 7.98 3.73
CA ALA A 47 12.93 6.66 3.13
C ALA A 47 11.48 6.31 2.77
N TYR A 48 10.51 6.69 3.62
CA TYR A 48 9.08 6.53 3.31
C TYR A 48 8.69 7.33 2.07
N GLY A 49 9.17 8.56 1.94
CA GLY A 49 8.97 9.37 0.73
C GLY A 49 9.52 8.70 -0.53
N VAL A 50 10.75 8.17 -0.47
CA VAL A 50 11.37 7.44 -1.59
C VAL A 50 10.58 6.18 -1.93
N GLY A 51 10.18 5.39 -0.92
CA GLY A 51 9.35 4.19 -1.12
C GLY A 51 8.01 4.51 -1.76
N MET A 52 7.34 5.57 -1.31
CA MET A 52 6.05 6.00 -1.85
C MET A 52 6.16 6.46 -3.31
N VAL A 53 7.18 7.24 -3.66
CA VAL A 53 7.44 7.64 -5.06
C VAL A 53 7.72 6.41 -5.92
N THR A 54 8.52 5.48 -5.44
CA THR A 54 8.82 4.22 -6.14
C THR A 54 7.56 3.41 -6.37
N ALA A 55 6.73 3.22 -5.34
CA ALA A 55 5.46 2.51 -5.44
C ALA A 55 4.52 3.16 -6.49
N TYR A 56 4.42 4.49 -6.47
CA TYR A 56 3.60 5.23 -7.42
C TYR A 56 4.09 5.04 -8.87
N VAL A 57 5.39 5.18 -9.11
CA VAL A 57 5.97 5.04 -10.47
C VAL A 57 5.76 3.63 -10.99
N LEU A 58 6.03 2.60 -10.17
CA LEU A 58 5.84 1.20 -10.56
C LEU A 58 4.36 0.89 -10.81
N ALA A 59 3.47 1.33 -9.92
CA ALA A 59 2.04 1.12 -10.08
C ALA A 59 1.51 1.79 -11.35
N ARG A 60 1.93 3.04 -11.62
CA ARG A 60 1.51 3.78 -12.82
C ARG A 60 2.01 3.13 -14.10
N ARG A 61 3.25 2.58 -14.08
CA ARG A 61 3.89 2.03 -15.29
C ARG A 61 3.49 0.58 -15.59
N PHE A 62 3.31 -0.24 -14.56
CA PHE A 62 3.18 -1.69 -14.74
C PHE A 62 1.81 -2.24 -14.33
N VAL A 63 1.12 -1.57 -13.41
CA VAL A 63 -0.15 -2.07 -12.86
C VAL A 63 -1.34 -1.42 -13.53
N PHE A 64 -1.31 -0.10 -13.66
CA PHE A 64 -2.43 0.71 -14.15
C PHE A 64 -1.98 1.42 -15.43
N GLU A 65 -2.25 0.79 -16.57
CA GLU A 65 -1.87 1.30 -17.89
C GLU A 65 -2.32 2.74 -18.11
N ALA A 66 -1.40 3.52 -18.66
CA ALA A 66 -1.44 4.91 -19.10
C ALA A 66 -2.73 5.70 -18.77
N ASN A 67 -2.77 6.23 -17.57
CA ASN A 67 -3.83 7.12 -17.16
C ASN A 67 -3.60 8.53 -17.75
N ARG A 68 -4.61 9.10 -18.41
CA ARG A 68 -4.62 10.48 -18.91
C ARG A 68 -4.69 11.54 -17.80
N GLN A 69 -4.78 11.15 -16.54
CA GLN A 69 -4.79 12.10 -15.42
C GLN A 69 -3.43 12.78 -15.24
N SER A 70 -3.46 14.05 -14.80
CA SER A 70 -2.23 14.76 -14.44
C SER A 70 -1.48 14.02 -13.33
N ILE A 71 -0.15 14.04 -13.39
CA ILE A 71 0.72 13.37 -12.41
C ILE A 71 0.43 13.87 -10.99
N ARG A 72 0.22 15.17 -10.81
CA ARG A 72 -0.08 15.76 -9.50
C ARG A 72 -1.35 15.18 -8.88
N ARG A 73 -2.44 15.13 -9.66
CA ARG A 73 -3.73 14.60 -9.17
C ARG A 73 -3.66 13.12 -8.87
N SER A 74 -3.03 12.35 -9.76
CA SER A 74 -2.86 10.92 -9.59
C SER A 74 -1.96 10.59 -8.38
N PHE A 75 -0.86 11.33 -8.17
CA PHE A 75 0.02 11.15 -7.02
C PHE A 75 -0.66 11.54 -5.70
N ALA A 76 -1.40 12.66 -5.66
CA ALA A 76 -2.14 13.06 -4.47
C ALA A 76 -3.19 12.01 -4.07
N ALA A 77 -3.94 11.50 -5.04
CA ALA A 77 -4.89 10.42 -4.81
C ALA A 77 -4.19 9.12 -4.34
N PHE A 78 -3.02 8.80 -4.91
CA PHE A 78 -2.21 7.66 -4.49
C PHE A 78 -1.74 7.81 -3.03
N ALA A 79 -1.24 8.98 -2.66
CA ALA A 79 -0.82 9.28 -1.29
C ALA A 79 -2.00 9.19 -0.30
N LEU A 80 -3.18 9.69 -0.69
CA LEU A 80 -4.39 9.59 0.13
C LEU A 80 -4.81 8.12 0.36
N VAL A 81 -4.80 7.29 -0.68
CA VAL A 81 -5.12 5.85 -0.55
C VAL A 81 -4.12 5.15 0.37
N ASN A 82 -2.82 5.49 0.29
CA ASN A 82 -1.82 4.96 1.21
C ASN A 82 -2.05 5.41 2.66
N LEU A 83 -2.41 6.67 2.89
CA LEU A 83 -2.74 7.17 4.23
C LEU A 83 -3.92 6.40 4.82
N VAL A 84 -4.99 6.20 4.03
CA VAL A 84 -6.15 5.39 4.46
C VAL A 84 -5.74 3.95 4.76
N ALA A 85 -4.85 3.36 3.95
CA ALA A 85 -4.34 2.00 4.19
C ALA A 85 -3.57 1.90 5.52
N VAL A 86 -2.74 2.90 5.86
CA VAL A 86 -2.01 2.95 7.14
C VAL A 86 -2.99 3.05 8.32
N LEU A 87 -3.97 3.94 8.24
CA LEU A 87 -5.01 4.08 9.27
C LEU A 87 -5.81 2.78 9.43
N GLN A 88 -6.15 2.13 8.33
CA GLN A 88 -6.86 0.85 8.33
C GLN A 88 -6.02 -0.27 8.96
N THR A 89 -4.73 -0.36 8.64
CA THR A 89 -3.80 -1.30 9.28
C THR A 89 -3.80 -1.11 10.79
N TRP A 90 -3.70 0.13 11.24
CA TRP A 90 -3.68 0.46 12.66
C TRP A 90 -4.97 0.06 13.37
N LEU A 91 -6.13 0.45 12.81
CA LEU A 91 -7.45 0.12 13.38
C LEU A 91 -7.71 -1.39 13.43
N VAL A 92 -7.41 -2.11 12.35
CA VAL A 92 -7.60 -3.57 12.28
C VAL A 92 -6.67 -4.26 13.27
N SER A 93 -5.40 -3.85 13.36
CA SER A 93 -4.44 -4.45 14.30
C SER A 93 -4.90 -4.27 15.76
N ILE A 94 -5.36 -3.07 16.13
CA ILE A 94 -5.87 -2.80 17.48
C ILE A 94 -7.14 -3.61 17.74
N GLY A 95 -8.09 -3.62 16.82
CA GLY A 95 -9.32 -4.39 16.95
C GLY A 95 -9.06 -5.89 17.10
N MET A 96 -8.15 -6.44 16.30
CA MET A 96 -7.73 -7.84 16.43
C MET A 96 -7.11 -8.11 17.79
N ARG A 97 -6.14 -7.30 18.21
CA ARG A 97 -5.40 -7.48 19.46
C ARG A 97 -6.29 -7.42 20.69
N HIS A 98 -7.15 -6.42 20.78
CA HIS A 98 -7.90 -6.11 22.02
C HIS A 98 -9.30 -6.70 22.08
N LEU A 99 -9.91 -7.02 20.93
CA LEU A 99 -11.27 -7.53 20.89
C LEU A 99 -11.32 -8.98 20.42
N LEU A 100 -10.86 -9.28 19.21
CA LEU A 100 -11.13 -10.57 18.59
C LEU A 100 -10.25 -11.69 19.13
N LEU A 101 -8.95 -11.50 19.26
CA LEU A 101 -8.04 -12.55 19.71
C LEU A 101 -8.30 -12.99 21.16
N PRO A 102 -8.59 -12.08 22.12
CA PRO A 102 -9.01 -12.47 23.47
C PRO A 102 -10.33 -13.25 23.48
N LEU A 103 -11.32 -12.86 22.67
CA LEU A 103 -12.62 -13.53 22.58
C LEU A 103 -12.51 -14.99 22.13
N ILE A 104 -11.57 -15.30 21.24
CA ILE A 104 -11.34 -16.67 20.72
C ILE A 104 -10.25 -17.43 21.49
N GLY A 105 -9.76 -16.86 22.60
CA GLY A 105 -8.78 -17.52 23.50
C GLY A 105 -7.35 -17.61 22.95
N VAL A 106 -7.00 -16.84 21.92
CA VAL A 106 -5.64 -16.79 21.39
C VAL A 106 -4.75 -15.93 22.29
N THR A 107 -3.77 -16.57 22.92
CA THR A 107 -2.82 -15.90 23.85
C THR A 107 -1.38 -15.88 23.34
N ALA A 108 -1.06 -16.75 22.38
CA ALA A 108 0.28 -16.82 21.78
C ALA A 108 0.36 -15.99 20.49
N LEU A 109 1.49 -15.30 20.25
CA LEU A 109 1.76 -14.52 19.04
C LEU A 109 0.70 -13.47 18.70
N VAL A 110 -0.04 -12.99 19.70
CA VAL A 110 -1.15 -12.05 19.54
C VAL A 110 -0.77 -10.85 18.68
N ASP A 111 0.36 -10.20 18.97
CA ASP A 111 0.82 -9.02 18.25
C ASP A 111 1.17 -9.31 16.79
N LEU A 112 1.77 -10.47 16.53
CA LEU A 112 2.12 -10.90 15.18
C LEU A 112 0.86 -11.19 14.35
N ILE A 113 -0.11 -11.91 14.91
CA ILE A 113 -1.38 -12.24 14.25
C ILE A 113 -2.19 -10.97 14.01
N ALA A 114 -2.32 -10.11 15.02
CA ALA A 114 -3.06 -8.86 14.92
C ALA A 114 -2.48 -7.93 13.85
N HIS A 115 -1.15 -7.77 13.83
CA HIS A 115 -0.47 -6.97 12.83
C HIS A 115 -0.58 -7.60 11.43
N GLY A 116 -0.41 -8.90 11.31
CA GLY A 116 -0.58 -9.63 10.04
C GLY A 116 -1.96 -9.43 9.43
N CYS A 117 -3.02 -9.56 10.22
CA CYS A 117 -4.39 -9.25 9.79
C CYS A 117 -4.54 -7.78 9.38
N GLY A 118 -3.94 -6.86 10.15
CA GLY A 118 -3.93 -5.43 9.87
C GLY A 118 -3.29 -5.10 8.52
N VAL A 119 -2.26 -5.81 8.12
CA VAL A 119 -1.57 -5.60 6.82
C VAL A 119 -2.33 -6.22 5.65
N ILE A 120 -2.94 -7.39 5.84
CA ILE A 120 -3.65 -8.10 4.76
C ILE A 120 -4.86 -7.32 4.26
N VAL A 121 -5.68 -6.77 5.16
CA VAL A 121 -6.91 -6.05 4.78
C VAL A 121 -6.62 -4.86 3.85
N PRO A 122 -5.68 -3.95 4.16
CA PRO A 122 -5.34 -2.83 3.28
C PRO A 122 -4.77 -3.23 1.92
N VAL A 123 -4.16 -4.41 1.77
CA VAL A 123 -3.66 -4.86 0.45
C VAL A 123 -4.79 -4.91 -0.57
N PHE A 124 -5.95 -5.45 -0.19
CA PHE A 124 -7.11 -5.54 -1.09
C PHE A 124 -7.79 -4.18 -1.29
N THR A 125 -8.02 -3.45 -0.21
CA THR A 125 -8.72 -2.16 -0.27
C THR A 125 -7.90 -1.08 -0.95
N SER A 126 -6.58 -1.04 -0.75
CA SER A 126 -5.70 -0.10 -1.45
C SER A 126 -5.56 -0.44 -2.93
N PHE A 127 -5.53 -1.72 -3.31
CA PHE A 127 -5.58 -2.10 -4.73
C PHE A 127 -6.83 -1.54 -5.41
N LEU A 128 -8.00 -1.72 -4.80
CA LEU A 128 -9.25 -1.17 -5.32
C LEU A 128 -9.26 0.36 -5.33
N GLY A 129 -8.75 0.99 -4.27
CA GLY A 129 -8.61 2.44 -4.17
C GLY A 129 -7.70 3.01 -5.25
N HIS A 130 -6.53 2.41 -5.47
CA HIS A 130 -5.63 2.84 -6.53
C HIS A 130 -6.25 2.64 -7.93
N LYS A 131 -6.91 1.52 -8.16
CA LYS A 131 -7.57 1.23 -9.43
C LYS A 131 -8.69 2.22 -9.78
N HIS A 132 -9.48 2.63 -8.79
CA HIS A 132 -10.67 3.45 -9.03
C HIS A 132 -10.48 4.94 -8.76
N ILE A 133 -9.49 5.33 -7.95
CA ILE A 133 -9.28 6.72 -7.53
C ILE A 133 -7.99 7.27 -8.13
N SER A 134 -6.84 6.61 -7.86
CA SER A 134 -5.53 7.12 -8.24
C SER A 134 -5.27 7.02 -9.74
N PHE A 135 -5.75 5.96 -10.36
CA PHE A 135 -5.52 5.63 -11.78
C PHE A 135 -6.82 5.42 -12.56
N ARG A 136 -7.82 6.22 -12.23
CA ARG A 136 -9.12 6.18 -12.92
C ARG A 136 -8.95 6.57 -14.38
N GLU A 137 -9.34 5.67 -15.29
CA GLU A 137 -9.54 6.04 -16.69
C GLU A 137 -10.65 7.08 -16.78
N SER A 138 -10.34 8.26 -17.34
CA SER A 138 -11.37 9.22 -17.72
C SER A 138 -12.21 8.59 -18.83
N ARG A 139 -13.42 8.16 -18.50
CA ARG A 139 -14.43 7.87 -19.52
C ARG A 139 -14.69 9.16 -20.29
N GLN A 140 -14.27 9.21 -21.54
CA GLN A 140 -14.88 10.04 -22.56
C GLN A 140 -15.96 9.24 -23.24
#